data_66cc48e3507f2c58a901c78ddf4dab5e
#
_entry.id   66cc48e3507f2c58a901c78ddf4dab5e
#
_cell.length_a   1.000
_cell.length_b   1.000
_cell.length_c   1.000
_cell.angle_alpha   90.00
_cell.angle_beta   90.00
_cell.angle_gamma   90.00
#
_symmetry.space_group_name_H-M   'P 1'
#
loop_
_entity.id
_entity.type
_entity.pdbx_description
1 polymer ?
#
loop_
_entity_poly.entity_id
_entity_poly.type
_entity_poly.pdbx_seq_one_letter_code
_entity_poly.pdbx_strand_id
1 'polypeptide(L)'
;MSIIAIIQSRMTSERYPGKMLAPFLGKPLLAHVVDRIKITKVNPKIILATSENHTDDPLAVYAKYLGIEVVRGSHKDVFSRFVLTLNKFKCDAFFRVCGDSPLLLPFLFDEAVSIYRNNLNDLVTNVFPKTFPAGMSVELVKTKTFLELEKNITNNEDQEHITKYFYNHSKDFKIYNLECAKPVDLNLKLALDKPEDLQKIKAWYLANDADCEDLFPLLKQ
;
A
#
# COMPACT_ATOMS: atom_id res chain seq x y z
N MET A 1 21.09 -0.71 1.66
CA MET A 1 19.79 -1.20 1.19
C MET A 1 18.83 -0.03 1.15
N SER A 2 18.33 0.28 -0.03
CA SER A 2 17.37 1.37 -0.25
C SER A 2 15.95 0.82 -0.40
N ILE A 3 14.99 1.48 0.27
CA ILE A 3 13.57 1.11 0.23
C ILE A 3 12.75 2.35 -0.09
N ILE A 4 11.76 2.22 -0.94
CA ILE A 4 10.80 3.28 -1.27
C ILE A 4 9.37 2.81 -0.96
N ALA A 5 8.44 3.75 -0.82
CA ALA A 5 7.00 3.46 -0.73
C ALA A 5 6.29 4.00 -1.97
N ILE A 6 5.63 3.13 -2.71
CA ILE A 6 4.86 3.50 -3.91
C ILE A 6 3.38 3.43 -3.57
N ILE A 7 2.74 4.61 -3.49
CA ILE A 7 1.29 4.72 -3.30
C ILE A 7 0.62 4.61 -4.66
N GLN A 8 -0.10 3.51 -4.90
CA GLN A 8 -0.97 3.40 -6.06
C GLN A 8 -2.30 4.09 -5.80
N SER A 9 -2.67 5.03 -6.65
CA SER A 9 -3.91 5.76 -6.49
C SER A 9 -4.35 6.45 -7.77
N ARG A 10 -5.68 6.63 -7.93
CA ARG A 10 -6.30 7.40 -9.01
C ARG A 10 -7.61 8.03 -8.55
N MET A 11 -8.04 9.11 -9.21
CA MET A 11 -9.31 9.80 -8.93
C MET A 11 -10.53 9.06 -9.45
N THR A 12 -10.35 8.19 -10.45
CA THR A 12 -11.42 7.47 -11.17
C THR A 12 -11.79 6.15 -10.48
N SER A 13 -12.09 6.19 -9.18
CA SER A 13 -12.68 5.04 -8.48
C SER A 13 -14.14 4.91 -8.92
N GLU A 14 -14.56 3.72 -9.36
CA GLU A 14 -15.95 3.48 -9.81
C GLU A 14 -16.98 3.68 -8.69
N ARG A 15 -16.67 3.20 -7.49
CA ARG A 15 -17.57 3.23 -6.33
C ARG A 15 -17.56 4.55 -5.56
N TYR A 16 -16.46 5.29 -5.64
CA TYR A 16 -16.31 6.60 -4.99
C TYR A 16 -15.31 7.46 -5.76
N PRO A 17 -15.73 8.12 -6.85
CA PRO A 17 -14.88 9.04 -7.61
C PRO A 17 -14.35 10.15 -6.72
N GLY A 18 -13.08 10.49 -6.87
CA GLY A 18 -12.45 11.55 -6.09
C GLY A 18 -12.10 11.19 -4.64
N LYS A 19 -12.31 9.95 -4.18
CA LYS A 19 -12.11 9.52 -2.79
C LYS A 19 -10.75 9.92 -2.21
N MET A 20 -9.72 10.02 -3.04
CA MET A 20 -8.36 10.33 -2.59
C MET A 20 -8.19 11.74 -2.06
N LEU A 21 -9.01 12.66 -2.55
CA LEU A 21 -9.08 14.06 -2.09
C LEU A 21 -10.31 14.31 -1.20
N ALA A 22 -11.12 13.30 -0.91
CA ALA A 22 -12.24 13.41 0.02
C ALA A 22 -11.75 13.79 1.42
N PRO A 23 -12.43 14.72 2.11
CA PRO A 23 -12.06 15.14 3.44
C PRO A 23 -12.29 14.03 4.46
N PHE A 24 -11.23 13.64 5.15
CA PHE A 24 -11.25 12.70 6.26
C PHE A 24 -10.51 13.31 7.44
N LEU A 25 -11.15 13.45 8.60
CA LEU A 25 -10.56 14.04 9.81
C LEU A 25 -9.77 15.34 9.55
N GLY A 26 -10.37 16.27 8.78
CA GLY A 26 -9.84 17.61 8.54
C GLY A 26 -8.84 17.77 7.41
N LYS A 27 -8.41 16.71 6.73
CA LYS A 27 -7.51 16.75 5.57
C LYS A 27 -7.87 15.69 4.54
N PRO A 28 -7.42 15.81 3.25
CA PRO A 28 -7.66 14.81 2.24
C PRO A 28 -7.13 13.42 2.60
N LEU A 29 -7.81 12.36 2.15
CA LEU A 29 -7.48 10.97 2.46
C LEU A 29 -6.00 10.63 2.16
N LEU A 30 -5.47 11.06 1.01
CA LEU A 30 -4.06 10.83 0.65
C LEU A 30 -3.08 11.35 1.70
N ALA A 31 -3.39 12.48 2.36
CA ALA A 31 -2.51 13.03 3.40
C ALA A 31 -2.38 12.08 4.59
N HIS A 32 -3.46 11.41 5.00
CA HIS A 32 -3.40 10.41 6.08
C HIS A 32 -2.48 9.25 5.72
N VAL A 33 -2.60 8.71 4.49
CA VAL A 33 -1.71 7.64 4.03
C VAL A 33 -0.25 8.07 4.04
N VAL A 34 0.04 9.28 3.54
CA VAL A 34 1.40 9.85 3.53
C VAL A 34 1.94 10.02 4.95
N ASP A 35 1.14 10.57 5.87
CA ASP A 35 1.56 10.79 7.25
C ASP A 35 1.85 9.48 7.97
N ARG A 36 1.02 8.42 7.76
CA ARG A 36 1.27 7.09 8.35
C ARG A 36 2.59 6.47 7.86
N ILE A 37 2.97 6.71 6.61
CA ILE A 37 4.26 6.25 6.08
C ILE A 37 5.41 7.09 6.64
N LYS A 38 5.25 8.42 6.75
CA LYS A 38 6.30 9.33 7.25
C LYS A 38 6.71 9.06 8.70
N ILE A 39 5.82 8.56 9.55
CA ILE A 39 6.14 8.25 10.95
C ILE A 39 6.77 6.87 11.17
N THR A 40 6.94 6.06 10.12
CA THR A 40 7.69 4.80 10.21
C THR A 40 9.17 5.08 10.52
N LYS A 41 9.82 4.21 11.28
CA LYS A 41 11.27 4.31 11.56
C LYS A 41 12.10 4.15 10.30
N VAL A 42 11.61 3.34 9.35
CA VAL A 42 12.29 3.15 8.04
C VAL A 42 12.26 4.40 7.17
N ASN A 43 11.28 5.26 7.37
CA ASN A 43 11.10 6.56 6.67
C ASN A 43 11.43 6.48 5.17
N PRO A 44 10.73 5.66 4.38
CA PRO A 44 11.04 5.45 2.99
C PRO A 44 10.71 6.69 2.15
N LYS A 45 11.43 6.92 1.04
CA LYS A 45 11.03 7.91 0.05
C LYS A 45 9.66 7.53 -0.50
N ILE A 46 8.69 8.45 -0.45
CA ILE A 46 7.30 8.21 -0.87
C ILE A 46 7.09 8.71 -2.30
N ILE A 47 6.49 7.89 -3.14
CA ILE A 47 6.16 8.21 -4.53
C ILE A 47 4.69 7.88 -4.78
N LEU A 48 3.93 8.84 -5.31
CA LEU A 48 2.59 8.57 -5.86
C LEU A 48 2.73 8.03 -7.28
N ALA A 49 2.22 6.82 -7.54
CA ALA A 49 2.07 6.24 -8.87
C ALA A 49 0.60 6.40 -9.33
N THR A 50 0.32 7.39 -10.17
CA THR A 50 -1.03 7.71 -10.67
C THR A 50 -1.10 7.65 -12.20
N SER A 51 -2.26 7.88 -12.80
CA SER A 51 -2.39 7.82 -14.26
C SER A 51 -2.05 9.14 -14.95
N GLU A 52 -1.81 9.07 -16.27
CA GLU A 52 -1.65 10.23 -17.14
C GLU A 52 -2.97 10.91 -17.48
N ASN A 53 -4.10 10.33 -17.07
CA ASN A 53 -5.41 10.90 -17.31
C ASN A 53 -5.56 12.26 -16.59
N HIS A 54 -6.12 13.28 -17.26
CA HIS A 54 -6.34 14.61 -16.68
C HIS A 54 -7.22 14.59 -15.43
N THR A 55 -8.05 13.58 -15.24
CA THR A 55 -8.80 13.41 -13.99
C THR A 55 -7.91 13.26 -12.77
N ASP A 56 -6.65 12.81 -12.94
CA ASP A 56 -5.68 12.62 -11.87
C ASP A 56 -4.78 13.86 -11.65
N ASP A 57 -4.94 14.96 -12.43
CA ASP A 57 -4.14 16.19 -12.26
C ASP A 57 -4.27 16.78 -10.86
N PRO A 58 -5.49 16.92 -10.26
CA PRO A 58 -5.62 17.44 -8.90
C PRO A 58 -4.89 16.57 -7.86
N LEU A 59 -4.91 15.25 -8.04
CA LEU A 59 -4.21 14.31 -7.16
C LEU A 59 -2.70 14.47 -7.26
N ALA A 60 -2.17 14.60 -8.47
CA ALA A 60 -0.75 14.82 -8.72
C ALA A 60 -0.26 16.17 -8.15
N VAL A 61 -1.06 17.24 -8.28
CA VAL A 61 -0.77 18.54 -7.69
C VAL A 61 -0.74 18.46 -6.16
N TYR A 62 -1.75 17.80 -5.56
CA TYR A 62 -1.82 17.67 -4.11
C TYR A 62 -0.68 16.80 -3.55
N ALA A 63 -0.27 15.74 -4.23
CA ALA A 63 0.88 14.93 -3.84
C ALA A 63 2.19 15.76 -3.79
N LYS A 64 2.41 16.64 -4.79
CA LYS A 64 3.54 17.58 -4.77
C LYS A 64 3.47 18.54 -3.60
N TYR A 65 2.27 19.06 -3.27
CA TYR A 65 2.05 19.89 -2.09
C TYR A 65 2.41 19.17 -0.79
N LEU A 66 2.15 17.85 -0.69
CA LEU A 66 2.58 17.02 0.44
C LEU A 66 4.09 16.73 0.47
N GLY A 67 4.86 17.21 -0.52
CA GLY A 67 6.30 17.02 -0.63
C GLY A 67 6.70 15.60 -1.06
N ILE A 68 5.83 14.88 -1.77
CA ILE A 68 6.14 13.55 -2.30
C ILE A 68 6.30 13.58 -3.83
N GLU A 69 7.10 12.64 -4.33
CA GLU A 69 7.33 12.49 -5.76
C GLU A 69 6.09 11.95 -6.48
N VAL A 70 5.98 12.24 -7.77
CA VAL A 70 4.87 11.76 -8.61
C VAL A 70 5.41 11.11 -9.88
N VAL A 71 4.91 9.93 -10.17
CA VAL A 71 5.08 9.23 -11.44
C VAL A 71 3.71 9.00 -12.05
N ARG A 72 3.56 9.32 -13.32
CA ARG A 72 2.32 9.14 -14.08
C ARG A 72 2.54 8.15 -15.20
N GLY A 73 1.58 7.29 -15.46
CA GLY A 73 1.66 6.27 -16.51
C GLY A 73 0.29 5.72 -16.88
N SER A 74 0.23 4.52 -17.42
CA SER A 74 -1.00 3.89 -17.91
C SER A 74 -2.15 3.95 -16.88
N HIS A 75 -3.36 4.30 -17.33
CA HIS A 75 -4.56 4.30 -16.49
C HIS A 75 -4.98 2.87 -16.10
N LYS A 76 -4.89 1.92 -17.02
CA LYS A 76 -5.36 0.54 -16.83
C LYS A 76 -4.28 -0.38 -16.28
N ASP A 77 -3.05 -0.23 -16.73
CA ASP A 77 -1.94 -1.08 -16.35
C ASP A 77 -1.18 -0.50 -15.15
N VAL A 78 -1.54 -0.97 -13.96
CA VAL A 78 -0.88 -0.59 -12.69
C VAL A 78 0.53 -1.15 -12.64
N PHE A 79 0.75 -2.37 -13.13
CA PHE A 79 2.06 -3.01 -13.15
C PHE A 79 3.08 -2.15 -13.90
N SER A 80 2.75 -1.69 -15.10
CA SER A 80 3.64 -0.82 -15.90
C SER A 80 3.95 0.50 -15.18
N ARG A 81 3.01 1.07 -14.41
CA ARG A 81 3.29 2.27 -13.58
C ARG A 81 4.33 1.98 -12.49
N PHE A 82 4.29 0.80 -11.89
CA PHE A 82 5.30 0.40 -10.91
C PHE A 82 6.66 0.19 -11.58
N VAL A 83 6.72 -0.50 -12.73
CA VAL A 83 7.95 -0.66 -13.52
C VAL A 83 8.55 0.71 -13.87
N LEU A 84 7.74 1.65 -14.36
CA LEU A 84 8.15 3.02 -14.67
C LEU A 84 8.71 3.73 -13.43
N THR A 85 8.05 3.57 -12.27
CA THR A 85 8.48 4.16 -11.00
C THR A 85 9.82 3.58 -10.55
N LEU A 86 9.99 2.26 -10.60
CA LEU A 86 11.21 1.56 -10.21
C LEU A 86 12.37 1.82 -11.15
N ASN A 87 12.11 2.10 -12.43
CA ASN A 87 13.12 2.52 -13.37
C ASN A 87 13.63 3.93 -13.09
N LYS A 88 12.76 4.83 -12.64
CA LYS A 88 13.11 6.21 -12.26
C LYS A 88 13.74 6.30 -10.87
N PHE A 89 13.27 5.52 -9.91
CA PHE A 89 13.72 5.53 -8.52
C PHE A 89 14.27 4.14 -8.15
N LYS A 90 15.58 3.95 -8.37
CA LYS A 90 16.22 2.65 -8.09
C LYS A 90 16.22 2.33 -6.60
N CYS A 91 15.82 1.12 -6.24
CA CYS A 91 15.77 0.63 -4.86
C CYS A 91 15.94 -0.90 -4.82
N ASP A 92 16.26 -1.44 -3.66
CA ASP A 92 16.38 -2.89 -3.44
C ASP A 92 15.01 -3.55 -3.24
N ALA A 93 14.10 -2.83 -2.54
CA ALA A 93 12.75 -3.25 -2.31
C ALA A 93 11.80 -2.04 -2.25
N PHE A 94 10.51 -2.28 -2.43
CA PHE A 94 9.49 -1.24 -2.34
C PHE A 94 8.25 -1.72 -1.61
N PHE A 95 7.64 -0.82 -0.85
CA PHE A 95 6.28 -1.02 -0.34
C PHE A 95 5.26 -0.72 -1.43
N ARG A 96 4.36 -1.66 -1.68
CA ARG A 96 3.14 -1.42 -2.43
C ARG A 96 2.07 -0.93 -1.46
N VAL A 97 1.62 0.31 -1.62
CA VAL A 97 0.64 0.94 -0.75
C VAL A 97 -0.63 1.30 -1.52
N CYS A 98 -1.79 0.88 -1.00
CA CYS A 98 -3.08 1.31 -1.52
C CYS A 98 -3.44 2.69 -0.93
N GLY A 99 -3.74 3.66 -1.81
CA GLY A 99 -4.05 5.02 -1.39
C GLY A 99 -5.36 5.17 -0.61
N ASP A 100 -6.21 4.15 -0.59
CA ASP A 100 -7.50 4.15 0.13
C ASP A 100 -7.44 3.59 1.57
N SER A 101 -6.25 3.43 2.10
CA SER A 101 -5.97 2.83 3.41
C SER A 101 -5.42 3.87 4.39
N PRO A 102 -6.26 4.74 4.99
CA PRO A 102 -5.79 5.86 5.83
C PRO A 102 -5.25 5.43 7.19
N LEU A 103 -5.51 4.19 7.62
CA LEU A 103 -5.17 3.67 8.94
C LEU A 103 -4.08 2.60 8.86
N LEU A 104 -3.09 2.79 7.99
CA LEU A 104 -1.91 1.94 7.95
C LEU A 104 -1.20 1.90 9.32
N LEU A 105 -0.66 0.76 9.68
CA LEU A 105 0.07 0.56 10.94
C LEU A 105 1.57 0.71 10.70
N PRO A 106 2.22 1.80 11.17
CA PRO A 106 3.62 2.09 10.90
C PRO A 106 4.57 0.97 11.34
N PHE A 107 4.30 0.33 12.48
CA PHE A 107 5.14 -0.75 13.00
C PHE A 107 5.21 -1.95 12.05
N LEU A 108 4.15 -2.23 11.25
CA LEU A 108 4.18 -3.32 10.27
C LEU A 108 5.16 -3.04 9.13
N PHE A 109 5.35 -1.77 8.75
CA PHE A 109 6.36 -1.38 7.77
C PHE A 109 7.77 -1.63 8.32
N ASP A 110 8.01 -1.24 9.58
CA ASP A 110 9.30 -1.40 10.23
C ASP A 110 9.64 -2.89 10.41
N GLU A 111 8.66 -3.70 10.83
CA GLU A 111 8.85 -5.15 10.97
C GLU A 111 9.07 -5.83 9.63
N ALA A 112 8.31 -5.46 8.59
CA ALA A 112 8.52 -6.01 7.25
C ALA A 112 9.95 -5.76 6.75
N VAL A 113 10.53 -4.58 7.04
CA VAL A 113 11.92 -4.27 6.69
C VAL A 113 12.90 -5.10 7.51
N SER A 114 12.64 -5.29 8.81
CA SER A 114 13.47 -6.14 9.68
C SER A 114 13.55 -7.57 9.14
N ILE A 115 12.41 -8.17 8.82
CA ILE A 115 12.31 -9.52 8.24
C ILE A 115 13.01 -9.58 6.88
N TYR A 116 12.77 -8.61 6.01
CA TYR A 116 13.38 -8.56 4.68
C TYR A 116 14.91 -8.49 4.75
N ARG A 117 15.46 -7.68 5.65
CA ARG A 117 16.93 -7.56 5.85
C ARG A 117 17.56 -8.87 6.26
N ASN A 118 16.89 -9.63 7.12
CA ASN A 118 17.43 -10.87 7.66
C ASN A 118 17.33 -12.04 6.67
N ASN A 119 16.30 -12.08 5.82
CA ASN A 119 15.95 -13.26 5.05
C ASN A 119 15.94 -13.07 3.52
N LEU A 120 16.01 -11.82 3.03
CA LEU A 120 15.95 -11.48 1.59
C LEU A 120 14.76 -12.15 0.87
N ASN A 121 13.57 -12.07 1.48
CA ASN A 121 12.35 -12.61 0.91
C ASN A 121 11.99 -11.91 -0.42
N ASP A 122 11.25 -12.58 -1.30
CA ASP A 122 10.72 -11.96 -2.52
C ASP A 122 9.53 -11.07 -2.20
N LEU A 123 8.75 -11.44 -1.17
CA LEU A 123 7.63 -10.68 -0.64
C LEU A 123 7.54 -10.87 0.88
N VAL A 124 7.43 -9.76 1.62
CA VAL A 124 6.99 -9.76 3.03
C VAL A 124 5.61 -9.11 3.07
N THR A 125 4.62 -9.79 3.64
CA THR A 125 3.21 -9.36 3.60
C THR A 125 2.49 -9.69 4.90
N ASN A 126 1.26 -9.19 5.09
CA ASN A 126 0.37 -9.59 6.17
C ASN A 126 -1.02 -10.03 5.65
N VAL A 127 -1.09 -10.40 4.36
CA VAL A 127 -2.36 -10.77 3.71
C VAL A 127 -2.40 -12.20 3.18
N PHE A 128 -1.38 -12.99 3.43
CA PHE A 128 -1.28 -14.35 2.89
C PHE A 128 -0.69 -15.36 3.90
N PRO A 129 -1.54 -15.93 4.80
CA PRO A 129 -2.96 -15.70 4.99
C PRO A 129 -3.26 -14.33 5.62
N LYS A 130 -4.47 -13.82 5.35
CA LYS A 130 -4.92 -12.55 5.91
C LYS A 130 -5.28 -12.69 7.38
N THR A 131 -4.60 -11.95 8.25
CA THR A 131 -4.85 -11.92 9.70
C THR A 131 -5.11 -10.50 10.23
N PHE A 132 -5.10 -9.49 9.35
CA PHE A 132 -5.38 -8.08 9.66
C PHE A 132 -6.62 -7.59 8.91
N PRO A 133 -7.32 -6.55 9.41
CA PRO A 133 -8.44 -5.94 8.71
C PRO A 133 -8.05 -5.38 7.33
N ALA A 134 -9.01 -5.29 6.42
CA ALA A 134 -8.81 -4.58 5.15
C ALA A 134 -8.50 -3.10 5.42
N GLY A 135 -7.47 -2.56 4.78
CA GLY A 135 -6.96 -1.20 5.01
C GLY A 135 -5.71 -1.14 5.88
N MET A 136 -5.24 -2.29 6.40
CA MET A 136 -3.99 -2.40 7.16
C MET A 136 -2.96 -3.30 6.45
N SER A 137 -3.08 -3.47 5.15
CA SER A 137 -2.19 -4.34 4.38
C SER A 137 -0.81 -3.73 4.24
N VAL A 138 0.22 -4.55 4.44
CA VAL A 138 1.62 -4.24 4.16
C VAL A 138 2.16 -5.27 3.18
N GLU A 139 2.81 -4.79 2.13
CA GLU A 139 3.45 -5.60 1.11
C GLU A 139 4.78 -4.97 0.74
N LEU A 140 5.88 -5.57 1.20
CA LEU A 140 7.25 -5.20 0.86
C LEU A 140 7.78 -6.18 -0.18
N VAL A 141 7.99 -5.69 -1.38
CA VAL A 141 8.32 -6.49 -2.56
C VAL A 141 9.79 -6.27 -2.95
N LYS A 142 10.53 -7.33 -3.21
CA LYS A 142 11.88 -7.27 -3.76
C LYS A 142 11.84 -6.77 -5.19
N THR A 143 12.53 -5.66 -5.45
CA THR A 143 12.49 -4.96 -6.74
C THR A 143 12.94 -5.85 -7.90
N LYS A 144 14.04 -6.59 -7.73
CA LYS A 144 14.57 -7.46 -8.77
C LYS A 144 13.54 -8.52 -9.18
N THR A 145 12.98 -9.24 -8.21
CA THR A 145 11.97 -10.27 -8.47
C THR A 145 10.74 -9.68 -9.16
N PHE A 146 10.26 -8.51 -8.72
CA PHE A 146 9.12 -7.84 -9.35
C PHE A 146 9.38 -7.47 -10.82
N LEU A 147 10.53 -6.91 -11.13
CA LEU A 147 10.87 -6.54 -12.51
C LEU A 147 11.03 -7.76 -13.43
N GLU A 148 11.48 -8.90 -12.90
CA GLU A 148 11.58 -10.14 -13.65
C GLU A 148 10.20 -10.69 -14.07
N LEU A 149 9.12 -10.29 -13.37
CA LEU A 149 7.74 -10.70 -13.72
C LEU A 149 7.18 -10.01 -14.98
N GLU A 150 7.81 -8.97 -15.50
CA GLU A 150 7.28 -8.20 -16.64
C GLU A 150 6.92 -9.10 -17.83
N LYS A 151 7.66 -10.18 -18.05
CA LYS A 151 7.39 -11.17 -19.10
C LYS A 151 6.20 -12.10 -18.82
N ASN A 152 5.81 -12.21 -17.57
CA ASN A 152 4.78 -13.12 -17.09
C ASN A 152 3.41 -12.43 -16.90
N ILE A 153 3.41 -11.11 -16.70
CA ILE A 153 2.19 -10.32 -16.48
C ILE A 153 1.54 -9.99 -17.84
N THR A 154 0.66 -10.88 -18.29
CA THR A 154 0.04 -10.77 -19.62
C THR A 154 -1.47 -10.51 -19.59
N ASN A 155 -2.12 -10.71 -18.43
CA ASN A 155 -3.55 -10.52 -18.28
C ASN A 155 -3.92 -9.26 -17.48
N ASN A 156 -5.11 -8.73 -17.69
CA ASN A 156 -5.57 -7.49 -17.06
C ASN A 156 -5.65 -7.57 -15.53
N GLU A 157 -5.90 -8.75 -14.97
CA GLU A 157 -6.04 -8.94 -13.54
C GLU A 157 -4.71 -8.79 -12.82
N ASP A 158 -3.65 -9.40 -13.34
CA ASP A 158 -2.29 -9.27 -12.81
C ASP A 158 -1.71 -7.87 -13.07
N GLN A 159 -2.12 -7.21 -14.17
CA GLN A 159 -1.77 -5.82 -14.45
C GLN A 159 -2.37 -4.85 -13.44
N GLU A 160 -3.58 -5.11 -12.93
CA GLU A 160 -4.22 -4.25 -11.92
C GLU A 160 -3.81 -4.63 -10.49
N HIS A 161 -3.71 -5.93 -10.19
CA HIS A 161 -3.41 -6.46 -8.85
C HIS A 161 -1.99 -7.01 -8.77
N ILE A 162 -1.01 -6.13 -8.81
CA ILE A 162 0.42 -6.40 -9.05
C ILE A 162 1.09 -7.42 -8.12
N THR A 163 0.53 -7.67 -6.95
CA THR A 163 1.04 -8.67 -5.99
C THR A 163 0.30 -10.00 -6.07
N LYS A 164 -0.83 -10.05 -6.81
CA LYS A 164 -1.63 -11.25 -6.95
C LYS A 164 -0.87 -12.41 -7.59
N TYR A 165 0.00 -12.11 -8.54
CA TYR A 165 0.85 -13.10 -9.19
C TYR A 165 1.71 -13.89 -8.17
N PHE A 166 2.29 -13.21 -7.17
CA PHE A 166 3.05 -13.86 -6.09
C PHE A 166 2.20 -14.85 -5.31
N TYR A 167 0.96 -14.50 -5.00
CA TYR A 167 0.05 -15.35 -4.22
C TYR A 167 -0.44 -16.56 -5.02
N ASN A 168 -0.73 -16.36 -6.30
CA ASN A 168 -1.16 -17.44 -7.21
C ASN A 168 -0.02 -18.44 -7.48
N HIS A 169 1.24 -18.00 -7.42
CA HIS A 169 2.43 -18.81 -7.65
C HIS A 169 3.31 -18.90 -6.40
N SER A 170 2.69 -18.98 -5.22
CA SER A 170 3.37 -18.87 -3.93
C SER A 170 4.48 -19.89 -3.69
N LYS A 171 4.47 -21.02 -4.41
CA LYS A 171 5.53 -22.04 -4.35
C LYS A 171 6.83 -21.63 -5.04
N ASP A 172 6.77 -20.63 -5.93
CA ASP A 172 7.91 -20.17 -6.74
C ASP A 172 8.64 -18.99 -6.08
N PHE A 173 8.07 -18.43 -4.98
CA PHE A 173 8.58 -17.25 -4.30
C PHE A 173 8.80 -17.49 -2.81
N LYS A 174 9.81 -16.83 -2.26
CA LYS A 174 10.05 -16.79 -0.84
C LYS A 174 9.18 -15.72 -0.20
N ILE A 175 7.99 -16.12 0.26
CA ILE A 175 7.01 -15.25 0.91
C ILE A 175 7.09 -15.41 2.42
N TYR A 176 7.14 -14.30 3.16
CA TYR A 176 6.99 -14.28 4.61
C TYR A 176 5.70 -13.55 4.97
N ASN A 177 4.87 -14.17 5.81
CA ASN A 177 3.64 -13.55 6.30
C ASN A 177 3.80 -13.06 7.73
N LEU A 178 3.47 -11.78 7.94
CA LEU A 178 3.31 -11.18 9.27
C LEU A 178 1.93 -11.50 9.78
N GLU A 179 1.82 -12.20 10.91
CA GLU A 179 0.53 -12.65 11.45
C GLU A 179 0.18 -11.91 12.73
N CYS A 180 -1.10 -11.58 12.89
CA CYS A 180 -1.61 -11.04 14.14
C CYS A 180 -1.74 -12.15 15.18
N ALA A 181 -1.20 -11.92 16.38
CA ALA A 181 -1.23 -12.90 17.46
C ALA A 181 -2.61 -13.03 18.14
N LYS A 182 -3.49 -12.05 17.94
CA LYS A 182 -4.86 -12.06 18.49
C LYS A 182 -5.89 -12.32 17.39
N PRO A 183 -7.00 -12.98 17.69
CA PRO A 183 -8.12 -13.05 16.77
C PRO A 183 -8.62 -11.65 16.41
N VAL A 184 -8.77 -11.39 15.12
CA VAL A 184 -9.24 -10.12 14.58
C VAL A 184 -10.53 -10.36 13.77
N ASP A 185 -11.50 -9.45 13.91
CA ASP A 185 -12.66 -9.46 13.02
C ASP A 185 -12.22 -9.09 11.58
N LEU A 186 -12.09 -10.09 10.73
CA LEU A 186 -11.69 -9.90 9.33
C LEU A 186 -12.80 -9.26 8.47
N ASN A 187 -14.03 -9.11 9.01
CA ASN A 187 -15.11 -8.35 8.36
C ASN A 187 -14.94 -6.85 8.62
N LEU A 188 -14.12 -6.46 9.60
CA LEU A 188 -13.75 -5.07 9.82
C LEU A 188 -13.05 -4.52 8.59
N LYS A 189 -13.64 -3.50 7.98
CA LYS A 189 -13.12 -2.85 6.78
C LYS A 189 -12.71 -1.42 7.08
N LEU A 190 -11.41 -1.17 7.03
CA LEU A 190 -10.79 0.13 7.29
C LEU A 190 -10.17 0.75 6.02
N ALA A 191 -10.51 0.20 4.85
CA ALA A 191 -10.22 0.77 3.54
C ALA A 191 -11.44 1.53 3.00
N LEU A 192 -11.23 2.71 2.43
CA LEU A 192 -12.27 3.56 1.86
C LEU A 192 -12.63 3.16 0.44
N ASP A 193 -13.73 2.44 0.26
CA ASP A 193 -14.21 2.04 -1.06
C ASP A 193 -15.47 2.80 -1.51
N LYS A 194 -16.36 3.09 -0.55
CA LYS A 194 -17.65 3.73 -0.77
C LYS A 194 -17.78 4.94 0.17
N PRO A 195 -18.64 5.92 -0.14
CA PRO A 195 -18.85 7.06 0.75
C PRO A 195 -19.25 6.67 2.17
N GLU A 196 -20.03 5.58 2.34
CA GLU A 196 -20.48 5.10 3.64
C GLU A 196 -19.33 4.56 4.52
N ASP A 197 -18.24 4.09 3.91
CA ASP A 197 -17.06 3.61 4.63
C ASP A 197 -16.40 4.75 5.41
N LEU A 198 -16.50 6.00 4.92
CA LEU A 198 -15.88 7.17 5.54
C LEU A 198 -16.32 7.35 7.00
N GLN A 199 -17.63 7.26 7.25
CA GLN A 199 -18.19 7.42 8.59
C GLN A 199 -17.81 6.25 9.50
N LYS A 200 -17.80 5.03 8.97
CA LYS A 200 -17.41 3.83 9.72
C LYS A 200 -15.95 3.88 10.14
N ILE A 201 -15.06 4.23 9.20
CA ILE A 201 -13.61 4.35 9.47
C ILE A 201 -13.37 5.48 10.48
N LYS A 202 -14.06 6.63 10.35
CA LYS A 202 -13.97 7.74 11.29
C LYS A 202 -14.42 7.34 12.68
N ALA A 203 -15.57 6.66 12.81
CA ALA A 203 -16.08 6.20 14.08
C ALA A 203 -15.11 5.22 14.76
N TRP A 204 -14.58 4.28 13.98
CA TRP A 204 -13.58 3.33 14.46
C TRP A 204 -12.30 4.03 14.95
N TYR A 205 -11.79 4.98 14.17
CA TYR A 205 -10.60 5.76 14.50
C TYR A 205 -10.77 6.52 15.83
N LEU A 206 -11.92 7.19 16.01
CA LEU A 206 -12.20 7.96 17.23
C LEU A 206 -12.39 7.08 18.48
N ALA A 207 -12.80 5.81 18.30
CA ALA A 207 -12.98 4.87 19.39
C ALA A 207 -11.68 4.15 19.80
N ASN A 208 -10.71 4.01 18.90
CA ASN A 208 -9.54 3.13 19.10
C ASN A 208 -8.18 3.85 19.05
N ASP A 209 -8.18 5.15 18.80
CA ASP A 209 -6.98 5.95 18.54
C ASP A 209 -6.19 5.52 17.26
N ALA A 210 -5.35 6.44 16.74
CA ALA A 210 -4.55 6.21 15.52
C ALA A 210 -3.42 5.19 15.71
N ASP A 211 -2.89 5.07 16.93
CA ASP A 211 -1.73 4.25 17.25
C ASP A 211 -2.13 2.94 17.94
N CYS A 212 -3.13 2.28 17.36
CA CYS A 212 -3.73 1.03 17.85
C CYS A 212 -2.82 -0.22 17.70
N GLU A 213 -1.50 -0.07 17.88
CA GLU A 213 -0.54 -1.20 17.79
C GLU A 213 -0.90 -2.32 18.77
N ASP A 214 -1.35 -1.98 19.97
CA ASP A 214 -1.74 -2.94 21.00
C ASP A 214 -2.97 -3.79 20.62
N LEU A 215 -3.79 -3.32 19.67
CA LEU A 215 -4.93 -4.07 19.16
C LEU A 215 -4.50 -5.18 18.20
N PHE A 216 -3.35 -5.04 17.56
CA PHE A 216 -2.87 -5.93 16.50
C PHE A 216 -1.43 -6.40 16.73
N PRO A 217 -1.13 -7.06 17.88
CA PRO A 217 0.21 -7.55 18.16
C PRO A 217 0.62 -8.62 17.14
N LEU A 218 1.90 -8.61 16.76
CA LEU A 218 2.45 -9.64 15.88
C LEU A 218 2.65 -10.96 16.62
N LEU A 219 2.38 -12.06 15.92
CA LEU A 219 2.78 -13.39 16.37
C LEU A 219 4.32 -13.48 16.31
N LYS A 220 4.94 -13.72 17.45
CA LYS A 220 6.39 -13.98 17.50
C LYS A 220 6.65 -15.37 16.95
N GLN A 221 7.40 -15.44 15.87
CA GLN A 221 7.88 -16.69 15.27
C GLN A 221 9.25 -17.05 15.80
#